data_403ba6949fb7285d876cb8fb9fdcabcb
#
_entry.id   403ba6949fb7285d876cb8fb9fdcabcb
#
_cell.length_a   1.000
_cell.length_b   1.000
_cell.length_c   1.000
_cell.angle_alpha   90.00
_cell.angle_beta   90.00
_cell.angle_gamma   90.00
#
_symmetry.space_group_name_H-M   'P 1'
#
loop_
_entity.id
_entity.type
_entity.pdbx_description
1 polymer ?
#
loop_
_entity_poly.entity_id
_entity_poly.type
_entity_poly.pdbx_seq_one_letter_code
_entity_poly.pdbx_strand_id
1 'polypeptide(L)'
;MGRLFYKPENAWVGDLIPYYENGTYYGFYLHDPRIRDKEYAEETTWHLIETKDFVNLDYKGESIARGGIHDANKNAYTGSVIKCEKDGLYHVFYTAYNEDFKLRGKTIQSVMQATGKNLENLETVKDFLFVSDGKQYEEFDWRDPFVFWNDEDQCYYMLLASRVMNRGDLRGGCIALCK
;
A
#
# COMPACT_ATOMS: atom_id res chain seq x y z
N MET A 1 3.61 14.98 -30.57
CA MET A 1 2.80 13.80 -30.16
C MET A 1 2.97 13.68 -28.64
N GLY A 2 1.89 13.87 -27.87
CA GLY A 2 1.91 13.70 -26.43
C GLY A 2 2.27 12.25 -26.07
N ARG A 3 3.07 12.04 -25.05
CA ARG A 3 3.34 10.70 -24.53
C ARG A 3 2.07 10.23 -23.79
N LEU A 4 1.50 9.12 -24.22
CA LEU A 4 0.34 8.50 -23.57
C LEU A 4 0.73 7.58 -22.40
N PHE A 5 1.88 7.81 -21.79
CA PHE A 5 2.34 7.03 -20.63
C PHE A 5 3.21 7.87 -19.72
N TYR A 6 3.17 7.53 -18.45
CA TYR A 6 4.04 8.09 -17.42
C TYR A 6 5.20 7.13 -17.12
N LYS A 7 6.39 7.68 -16.98
CA LYS A 7 7.58 6.96 -16.53
C LYS A 7 8.50 7.93 -15.77
N PRO A 8 8.83 7.68 -14.50
CA PRO A 8 9.84 8.43 -13.79
C PRO A 8 11.25 8.20 -14.41
N GLU A 9 12.15 9.15 -14.23
CA GLU A 9 13.47 9.10 -14.88
C GLU A 9 14.35 7.95 -14.36
N ASN A 10 14.38 7.75 -13.05
CA ASN A 10 15.34 6.84 -12.39
C ASN A 10 14.64 5.76 -11.55
N ALA A 11 13.46 5.34 -11.95
CA ALA A 11 12.72 4.31 -11.22
C ALA A 11 11.80 3.50 -12.14
N TRP A 12 11.36 2.38 -11.61
CA TRP A 12 10.26 1.60 -12.15
C TRP A 12 8.95 2.06 -11.52
N VAL A 13 7.88 1.94 -12.27
CA VAL A 13 6.52 2.08 -11.78
C VAL A 13 6.02 0.68 -11.48
N GLY A 14 5.68 0.44 -10.22
CA GLY A 14 4.95 -0.75 -9.81
C GLY A 14 3.43 -0.54 -9.89
N ASP A 15 2.69 -1.09 -8.93
CA ASP A 15 1.23 -1.02 -8.92
C ASP A 15 0.74 0.42 -8.87
N LEU A 16 -0.34 0.68 -9.62
CA LEU A 16 -1.06 1.96 -9.59
C LEU A 16 -2.25 1.85 -8.64
N ILE A 17 -2.32 2.75 -7.69
CA ILE A 17 -3.40 2.85 -6.71
C ILE A 17 -4.18 4.15 -7.00
N PRO A 18 -5.34 4.06 -7.67
CA PRO A 18 -6.12 5.23 -8.04
C PRO A 18 -6.99 5.72 -6.88
N TYR A 19 -7.09 7.03 -6.76
CA TYR A 19 -8.08 7.71 -5.94
C TYR A 19 -8.69 8.87 -6.73
N TYR A 20 -9.98 9.14 -6.55
CA TYR A 20 -10.67 10.22 -7.25
C TYR A 20 -11.43 11.09 -6.25
N GLU A 21 -11.24 12.39 -6.38
CA GLU A 21 -11.99 13.37 -5.61
C GLU A 21 -12.13 14.69 -6.39
N ASN A 22 -13.34 15.26 -6.39
CA ASN A 22 -13.61 16.61 -6.90
C ASN A 22 -13.07 16.90 -8.30
N GLY A 23 -13.21 15.95 -9.24
CA GLY A 23 -12.78 16.11 -10.64
C GLY A 23 -11.28 15.90 -10.87
N THR A 24 -10.53 15.51 -9.84
CA THR A 24 -9.10 15.19 -9.92
C THR A 24 -8.88 13.70 -9.67
N TYR A 25 -8.10 13.07 -10.54
CA TYR A 25 -7.61 11.72 -10.37
C TYR A 25 -6.22 11.77 -9.75
N TYR A 26 -6.06 11.10 -8.64
CA TYR A 26 -4.83 10.92 -7.92
C TYR A 26 -4.31 9.51 -8.22
N GLY A 27 -3.17 9.44 -8.87
CA GLY A 27 -2.52 8.17 -9.19
C GLY A 27 -1.33 7.97 -8.26
N PHE A 28 -1.54 7.24 -7.18
CA PHE A 28 -0.39 6.77 -6.41
C PHE A 28 0.24 5.59 -7.15
N TYR A 29 1.54 5.50 -7.11
CA TYR A 29 2.25 4.37 -7.69
C TYR A 29 3.44 3.97 -6.84
N LEU A 30 3.78 2.70 -6.92
CA LEU A 30 4.97 2.17 -6.29
C LEU A 30 6.19 2.64 -7.08
N HIS A 31 6.98 3.49 -6.46
CA HIS A 31 8.23 4.00 -7.02
C HIS A 31 9.37 3.12 -6.54
N ASP A 32 9.96 2.36 -7.46
CA ASP A 32 11.04 1.40 -7.18
C ASP A 32 12.32 1.88 -7.89
N PRO A 33 13.28 2.45 -7.18
CA PRO A 33 14.51 2.98 -7.78
C PRO A 33 15.48 1.92 -8.28
N ARG A 34 15.21 0.63 -8.06
CA ARG A 34 16.05 -0.54 -8.43
C ARG A 34 17.46 -0.20 -8.84
N ILE A 35 18.34 -0.12 -7.86
CA ILE A 35 19.77 0.04 -8.13
C ILE A 35 20.29 -1.32 -8.57
N ARG A 36 20.59 -1.47 -9.86
CA ARG A 36 20.98 -2.75 -10.51
C ARG A 36 22.13 -3.50 -9.83
N ASP A 37 22.95 -2.80 -9.05
CA ASP A 37 24.14 -3.36 -8.39
C ASP A 37 23.86 -3.91 -6.99
N LYS A 38 22.63 -3.79 -6.50
CA LYS A 38 22.19 -4.39 -5.25
C LYS A 38 21.21 -5.51 -5.56
N GLU A 39 21.69 -6.72 -5.53
CA GLU A 39 20.84 -7.91 -5.54
C GLU A 39 19.81 -7.78 -4.42
N TYR A 40 18.53 -7.59 -4.76
CA TYR A 40 17.36 -7.52 -3.84
C TYR A 40 17.16 -6.26 -2.98
N ALA A 41 17.75 -5.14 -3.27
CA ALA A 41 17.40 -3.91 -2.57
C ALA A 41 16.19 -3.23 -3.21
N GLU A 42 15.02 -3.76 -3.00
CA GLU A 42 13.78 -3.01 -3.21
C GLU A 42 13.72 -1.91 -2.14
N GLU A 43 13.51 -0.69 -2.59
CA GLU A 43 13.37 0.48 -1.71
C GLU A 43 12.11 1.23 -2.11
N THR A 44 10.99 0.51 -2.13
CA THR A 44 9.73 0.96 -2.70
C THR A 44 9.03 1.96 -1.78
N THR A 45 8.66 3.10 -2.36
CA THR A 45 7.88 4.16 -1.73
C THR A 45 6.64 4.47 -2.56
N TRP A 46 5.69 5.21 -2.02
CA TRP A 46 4.55 5.70 -2.77
C TRP A 46 4.82 7.11 -3.29
N HIS A 47 4.72 7.28 -4.60
CA HIS A 47 4.74 8.57 -5.26
C HIS A 47 3.38 8.91 -5.84
N LEU A 48 3.12 10.21 -6.00
CA LEU A 48 1.84 10.74 -6.45
C LEU A 48 1.98 11.48 -7.77
N ILE A 49 1.04 11.20 -8.67
CA ILE A 49 0.72 12.02 -9.84
C ILE A 49 -0.74 12.45 -9.77
N GLU A 50 -1.03 13.64 -10.25
CA GLU A 50 -2.39 14.16 -10.40
C GLU A 50 -2.72 14.39 -11.86
N THR A 51 -3.98 14.18 -12.22
CA THR A 51 -4.49 14.49 -13.56
C THR A 51 -5.99 14.73 -13.55
N LYS A 52 -6.46 15.50 -14.52
CA LYS A 52 -7.88 15.69 -14.77
C LYS A 52 -8.34 15.07 -16.09
N ASP A 53 -7.40 14.67 -16.93
CA ASP A 53 -7.68 14.26 -18.32
C ASP A 53 -6.84 13.04 -18.80
N PHE A 54 -5.99 12.49 -17.94
CA PHE A 54 -5.04 11.39 -18.22
C PHE A 54 -4.02 11.69 -19.34
N VAL A 55 -3.95 12.93 -19.78
CA VAL A 55 -2.99 13.40 -20.80
C VAL A 55 -1.94 14.32 -20.15
N ASN A 56 -2.41 15.25 -19.32
CA ASN A 56 -1.59 16.15 -18.57
C ASN A 56 -1.39 15.60 -17.15
N LEU A 57 -0.17 15.18 -16.84
CA LEU A 57 0.17 14.57 -15.57
C LEU A 57 1.05 15.54 -14.77
N ASP A 58 0.65 15.82 -13.55
CA ASP A 58 1.39 16.64 -12.60
C ASP A 58 2.01 15.76 -11.51
N TYR A 59 3.34 15.67 -11.51
CA TYR A 59 4.08 14.88 -10.53
C TYR A 59 4.25 15.65 -9.23
N LYS A 60 3.82 15.07 -8.12
CA LYS A 60 3.82 15.68 -6.79
C LYS A 60 4.97 15.21 -5.88
N GLY A 61 5.67 14.16 -6.26
CA GLY A 61 6.75 13.61 -5.46
C GLY A 61 6.37 12.41 -4.61
N GLU A 62 7.21 12.12 -3.62
CA GLU A 62 6.97 11.08 -2.63
C GLU A 62 5.85 11.50 -1.68
N SER A 63 4.82 10.67 -1.58
CA SER A 63 3.65 10.89 -0.70
C SER A 63 3.75 10.08 0.60
N ILE A 64 4.24 8.83 0.51
CA ILE A 64 4.50 7.98 1.67
C ILE A 64 5.92 7.45 1.57
N ALA A 65 6.75 7.84 2.54
CA ALA A 65 8.09 7.32 2.67
C ALA A 65 8.12 5.89 3.22
N ARG A 66 9.09 5.12 2.78
CA ARG A 66 9.42 3.85 3.42
C ARG A 66 10.11 4.04 4.76
N GLY A 67 10.12 3.01 5.58
CA GLY A 67 10.92 2.95 6.81
C GLY A 67 12.39 2.56 6.57
N GLY A 68 13.13 2.46 7.66
CA GLY A 68 14.50 1.94 7.66
C GLY A 68 14.56 0.40 7.61
N ILE A 69 15.78 -0.14 7.62
CA ILE A 69 16.01 -1.60 7.53
C ILE A 69 15.42 -2.39 8.71
N HIS A 70 15.11 -1.72 9.81
CA HIS A 70 14.56 -2.33 11.03
C HIS A 70 13.06 -2.12 11.17
N ASP A 71 12.43 -1.37 10.26
CA ASP A 71 11.01 -1.05 10.28
C ASP A 71 10.21 -2.07 9.45
N ALA A 72 8.95 -2.29 9.81
CA ALA A 72 8.09 -3.21 9.08
C ALA A 72 7.91 -2.78 7.62
N ASN A 73 7.83 -1.47 7.38
CA ASN A 73 7.70 -0.86 6.06
C ASN A 73 9.05 -0.48 5.43
N LYS A 74 10.07 -1.34 5.57
CA LYS A 74 11.30 -1.22 4.77
C LYS A 74 10.97 -1.03 3.28
N ASN A 75 9.89 -1.66 2.82
CA ASN A 75 9.21 -1.40 1.57
C ASN A 75 7.73 -1.08 1.83
N ALA A 76 7.20 -0.07 1.18
CA ALA A 76 5.79 0.28 1.19
C ALA A 76 5.16 -0.19 -0.13
N TYR A 77 4.37 -1.27 -0.07
CA TYR A 77 3.71 -1.88 -1.22
C TYR A 77 2.24 -1.49 -1.34
N THR A 78 1.52 -2.14 -2.22
CA THR A 78 0.14 -1.86 -2.61
C THR A 78 -0.83 -1.72 -1.45
N GLY A 79 -1.84 -0.90 -1.66
CA GLY A 79 -2.88 -0.63 -0.69
C GLY A 79 -4.03 0.20 -1.26
N SER A 80 -4.70 0.95 -0.41
CA SER A 80 -5.82 1.80 -0.80
C SER A 80 -5.88 3.11 -0.01
N VAL A 81 -6.57 4.08 -0.57
CA VAL A 81 -6.80 5.41 0.00
C VAL A 81 -8.27 5.59 0.28
N ILE A 82 -8.60 6.12 1.44
CA ILE A 82 -9.95 6.53 1.81
C ILE A 82 -9.92 7.87 2.56
N LYS A 83 -10.90 8.71 2.30
CA LYS A 83 -11.15 9.90 3.11
C LYS A 83 -12.17 9.57 4.19
N CYS A 84 -11.82 9.80 5.43
CA CYS A 84 -12.71 9.61 6.56
C CYS A 84 -13.48 10.89 6.85
N GLU A 85 -14.81 10.83 6.76
CA GLU A 85 -15.66 12.00 7.04
C GLU A 85 -15.67 12.40 8.52
N LYS A 86 -15.36 11.46 9.43
CA LYS A 86 -15.41 11.71 10.87
C LYS A 86 -14.29 12.63 11.36
N ASP A 87 -13.09 12.51 10.78
CA ASP A 87 -11.93 13.32 11.17
C ASP A 87 -11.44 14.25 10.04
N GLY A 88 -11.97 14.07 8.82
CA GLY A 88 -11.61 14.85 7.64
C GLY A 88 -10.23 14.53 7.07
N LEU A 89 -9.60 13.47 7.54
CA LEU A 89 -8.28 13.05 7.08
C LEU A 89 -8.37 12.02 5.94
N TYR A 90 -7.32 11.99 5.15
CA TYR A 90 -7.04 10.84 4.28
C TYR A 90 -6.35 9.77 5.09
N HIS A 91 -6.79 8.54 4.92
CA HIS A 91 -6.18 7.34 5.47
C HIS A 91 -5.73 6.44 4.33
N VAL A 92 -4.49 6.07 4.35
CA VAL A 92 -3.92 5.10 3.42
C VAL A 92 -3.56 3.86 4.23
N PHE A 93 -4.07 2.72 3.80
CA PHE A 93 -3.66 1.42 4.31
C PHE A 93 -2.83 0.74 3.24
N TYR A 94 -1.64 0.29 3.59
CA TYR A 94 -0.69 -0.27 2.64
C TYR A 94 0.02 -1.49 3.19
N THR A 95 0.53 -2.32 2.29
CA THR A 95 1.36 -3.46 2.66
C THR A 95 2.74 -2.97 3.07
N ALA A 96 3.11 -3.22 4.30
CA ALA A 96 4.47 -3.08 4.80
C ALA A 96 5.20 -4.40 4.59
N TYR A 97 6.38 -4.35 4.00
CA TYR A 97 7.18 -5.53 3.69
C TYR A 97 8.63 -5.37 4.16
N ASN A 98 9.09 -6.35 4.93
CA ASN A 98 10.49 -6.45 5.34
C ASN A 98 10.92 -7.92 5.39
N GLU A 99 11.66 -8.36 4.36
CA GLU A 99 12.15 -9.73 4.22
C GLU A 99 13.12 -10.14 5.34
N ASP A 100 13.87 -9.18 5.90
CA ASP A 100 14.82 -9.44 6.99
C ASP A 100 14.12 -9.87 8.29
N PHE A 101 12.81 -9.59 8.40
CA PHE A 101 12.01 -9.99 9.55
C PHE A 101 11.88 -11.50 9.68
N LYS A 102 11.94 -12.25 8.57
CA LYS A 102 11.94 -13.71 8.59
C LYS A 102 13.08 -14.28 9.44
N LEU A 103 14.27 -13.69 9.32
CA LEU A 103 15.45 -14.12 10.10
C LEU A 103 15.32 -13.78 11.60
N ARG A 104 14.39 -12.90 11.94
CA ARG A 104 14.14 -12.44 13.32
C ARG A 104 12.88 -13.06 13.92
N GLY A 105 12.26 -14.03 13.24
CA GLY A 105 11.01 -14.65 13.68
C GLY A 105 9.81 -13.68 13.72
N LYS A 106 9.83 -12.63 12.88
CA LYS A 106 8.76 -11.67 12.74
C LYS A 106 8.02 -11.87 11.41
N THR A 107 6.78 -11.42 11.35
CA THR A 107 5.96 -11.44 10.14
C THR A 107 6.55 -10.50 9.10
N ILE A 108 6.79 -11.01 7.88
CA ILE A 108 7.41 -10.24 6.78
C ILE A 108 6.43 -9.32 6.05
N GLN A 109 5.14 -9.63 6.10
CA GLN A 109 4.06 -8.79 5.54
C GLN A 109 3.09 -8.38 6.65
N SER A 110 2.72 -7.13 6.63
CA SER A 110 1.73 -6.56 7.54
C SER A 110 1.04 -5.39 6.87
N VAL A 111 -0.08 -4.94 7.41
CA VAL A 111 -0.71 -3.68 6.99
C VAL A 111 -0.27 -2.58 7.92
N MET A 112 0.19 -1.49 7.35
CA MET A 112 0.43 -0.23 8.05
C MET A 112 -0.51 0.86 7.54
N GLN A 113 -0.58 1.95 8.29
CA GLN A 113 -1.41 3.10 7.99
C GLN A 113 -0.55 4.36 7.85
N ALA A 114 -0.92 5.20 6.89
CA ALA A 114 -0.48 6.59 6.84
C ALA A 114 -1.69 7.51 6.81
N THR A 115 -1.57 8.70 7.37
CA THR A 115 -2.65 9.69 7.44
C THR A 115 -2.16 11.08 7.09
N GLY A 116 -3.07 11.93 6.59
CA GLY A 116 -2.75 13.32 6.30
C GLY A 116 -3.97 14.17 5.95
N LYS A 117 -3.79 15.48 5.99
CA LYS A 117 -4.82 16.46 5.57
C LYS A 117 -4.85 16.65 4.05
N ASN A 118 -3.80 16.23 3.37
CA ASN A 118 -3.68 16.24 1.92
C ASN A 118 -2.97 14.96 1.47
N LEU A 119 -3.03 14.68 0.18
CA LEU A 119 -2.51 13.44 -0.41
C LEU A 119 -1.02 13.52 -0.79
N GLU A 120 -0.43 14.71 -0.75
CA GLU A 120 0.99 14.92 -1.08
C GLU A 120 1.92 14.55 0.07
N ASN A 121 1.44 14.70 1.32
CA ASN A 121 2.24 14.49 2.53
C ASN A 121 1.45 13.64 3.53
N LEU A 122 1.66 12.34 3.48
CA LEU A 122 1.04 11.37 4.36
C LEU A 122 2.06 10.84 5.36
N GLU A 123 1.72 10.90 6.63
CA GLU A 123 2.60 10.47 7.71
C GLU A 123 2.23 9.06 8.18
N THR A 124 3.22 8.18 8.24
CA THR A 124 3.05 6.81 8.75
C THR A 124 2.65 6.83 10.23
N VAL A 125 1.57 6.14 10.56
CA VAL A 125 1.11 5.91 11.94
C VAL A 125 1.93 4.78 12.54
N LYS A 126 2.95 5.11 13.32
CA LYS A 126 3.97 4.17 13.80
C LYS A 126 3.43 3.04 14.69
N ASP A 127 2.37 3.34 15.44
CA ASP A 127 1.77 2.37 16.37
C ASP A 127 0.68 1.49 15.71
N PHE A 128 0.38 1.71 14.43
CA PHE A 128 -0.54 0.87 13.66
C PHE A 128 0.23 -0.20 12.90
N LEU A 129 0.09 -1.44 13.34
CA LEU A 129 0.62 -2.62 12.66
C LEU A 129 -0.41 -3.75 12.74
N PHE A 130 -1.02 -4.09 11.60
CA PHE A 130 -2.02 -5.13 11.52
C PHE A 130 -1.46 -6.35 10.79
N VAL A 131 -1.38 -7.46 11.51
CA VAL A 131 -0.80 -8.73 11.05
C VAL A 131 -1.88 -9.81 10.99
N SER A 132 -1.63 -10.87 10.24
CA SER A 132 -2.44 -12.08 10.23
C SER A 132 -2.50 -12.71 11.62
N ASP A 133 -3.58 -13.44 11.90
CA ASP A 133 -3.76 -14.20 13.15
C ASP A 133 -2.87 -15.46 13.24
N GLY A 134 -2.23 -15.85 12.12
CA GLY A 134 -1.39 -17.05 12.04
C GLY A 134 -2.14 -18.36 12.32
N LYS A 135 -3.47 -18.34 12.39
CA LYS A 135 -4.33 -19.50 12.70
C LYS A 135 -5.28 -19.83 11.56
N GLN A 136 -6.08 -18.85 11.16
CA GLN A 136 -6.99 -18.97 10.03
C GLN A 136 -6.27 -18.61 8.73
N TYR A 137 -5.40 -17.63 8.77
CA TYR A 137 -4.66 -17.11 7.62
C TYR A 137 -3.16 -17.25 7.81
N GLU A 138 -2.43 -17.47 6.69
CA GLU A 138 -0.97 -17.55 6.69
C GLU A 138 -0.34 -16.19 7.01
N GLU A 139 0.76 -16.19 7.75
CA GLU A 139 1.48 -14.97 8.14
C GLU A 139 2.24 -14.30 6.99
N PHE A 140 2.53 -15.04 5.91
CA PHE A 140 3.37 -14.56 4.80
C PHE A 140 2.58 -13.94 3.64
N ASP A 141 1.27 -14.13 3.61
CA ASP A 141 0.37 -13.58 2.60
C ASP A 141 -0.72 -12.76 3.30
N TRP A 142 -0.38 -11.52 3.70
CA TRP A 142 -1.27 -10.57 4.36
C TRP A 142 -1.03 -9.19 3.79
N ARG A 143 -1.68 -8.90 2.63
CA ARG A 143 -1.30 -7.76 1.80
C ARG A 143 -2.45 -7.16 1.01
N ASP A 144 -2.13 -6.05 0.33
CA ASP A 144 -2.97 -5.34 -0.62
C ASP A 144 -4.31 -4.90 0.00
N PRO A 145 -4.27 -4.17 1.14
CA PRO A 145 -5.48 -3.78 1.83
C PRO A 145 -6.33 -2.84 0.98
N PHE A 146 -7.60 -3.20 0.82
CA PHE A 146 -8.61 -2.35 0.21
C PHE A 146 -9.67 -1.99 1.25
N VAL A 147 -9.73 -0.72 1.65
CA VAL A 147 -10.65 -0.24 2.68
C VAL A 147 -11.79 0.54 2.04
N PHE A 148 -13.01 0.27 2.49
CA PHE A 148 -14.20 0.96 2.07
C PHE A 148 -15.21 1.11 3.19
N TRP A 149 -16.05 2.13 3.10
CA TRP A 149 -17.17 2.31 3.99
C TRP A 149 -18.35 1.44 3.56
N ASN A 150 -18.99 0.78 4.50
CA ASN A 150 -20.22 0.01 4.28
C ASN A 150 -21.39 0.76 4.91
N ASP A 151 -22.33 1.23 4.08
CA ASP A 151 -23.48 2.01 4.51
C ASP A 151 -24.51 1.18 5.29
N GLU A 152 -24.64 -0.10 5.00
CA GLU A 152 -25.58 -0.98 5.69
C GLU A 152 -25.12 -1.24 7.14
N ASP A 153 -23.85 -1.56 7.31
CA ASP A 153 -23.26 -1.89 8.61
C ASP A 153 -22.70 -0.68 9.37
N GLN A 154 -22.68 0.49 8.74
CA GLN A 154 -22.16 1.75 9.29
C GLN A 154 -20.73 1.61 9.85
N CYS A 155 -19.88 0.89 9.15
CA CYS A 155 -18.49 0.67 9.52
C CYS A 155 -17.58 0.54 8.31
N TYR A 156 -16.27 0.57 8.56
CA TYR A 156 -15.27 0.27 7.54
C TYR A 156 -15.01 -1.22 7.47
N TYR A 157 -14.88 -1.69 6.24
CA TYR A 157 -14.38 -3.01 5.93
C TYR A 157 -13.01 -2.90 5.25
N MET A 158 -12.16 -3.90 5.48
CA MET A 158 -10.89 -4.08 4.80
C MET A 158 -10.86 -5.46 4.15
N LEU A 159 -10.59 -5.49 2.86
CA LEU A 159 -10.30 -6.71 2.12
C LEU A 159 -8.79 -6.88 2.01
N LEU A 160 -8.29 -8.10 2.17
CA LEU A 160 -6.87 -8.42 2.09
C LEU A 160 -6.66 -9.64 1.21
N ALA A 161 -5.65 -9.58 0.35
CA ALA A 161 -5.14 -10.77 -0.30
C ALA A 161 -4.43 -11.63 0.75
N SER A 162 -4.86 -12.89 0.89
CA SER A 162 -4.35 -13.80 1.90
C SER A 162 -4.38 -15.25 1.44
N ARG A 163 -3.96 -16.16 2.31
CA ARG A 163 -4.09 -17.63 2.16
C ARG A 163 -4.63 -18.23 3.41
N VAL A 164 -5.53 -19.20 3.23
CA VAL A 164 -6.10 -19.95 4.36
C VAL A 164 -5.11 -21.02 4.81
N MET A 165 -4.91 -21.11 6.13
CA MET A 165 -4.12 -22.18 6.74
C MET A 165 -4.77 -23.57 6.54
N ASN A 166 -3.93 -24.60 6.50
CA ASN A 166 -4.34 -26.00 6.62
C ASN A 166 -5.32 -26.56 5.56
N ARG A 167 -5.16 -26.20 4.30
CA ARG A 167 -5.88 -26.86 3.19
C ARG A 167 -5.09 -27.99 2.51
N GLY A 168 -4.32 -28.76 3.27
CA GLY A 168 -3.50 -29.85 2.72
C GLY A 168 -2.52 -29.31 1.65
N ASP A 169 -2.38 -30.01 0.54
CA ASP A 169 -1.47 -29.63 -0.55
C ASP A 169 -1.99 -28.47 -1.43
N LEU A 170 -3.23 -28.03 -1.21
CA LEU A 170 -3.84 -26.92 -1.94
C LEU A 170 -3.69 -25.63 -1.14
N ARG A 171 -2.65 -24.88 -1.41
CA ARG A 171 -2.53 -23.49 -0.97
C ARG A 171 -3.58 -22.66 -1.67
N GLY A 172 -4.74 -22.50 -1.04
CA GLY A 172 -5.84 -21.71 -1.55
C GLY A 172 -5.61 -20.21 -1.26
N GLY A 173 -5.33 -19.41 -2.28
CA GLY A 173 -5.47 -17.96 -2.16
C GLY A 173 -6.91 -17.61 -1.79
N CYS A 174 -7.10 -16.62 -0.94
CA CYS A 174 -8.41 -16.14 -0.51
C CYS A 174 -8.40 -14.63 -0.31
N ILE A 175 -9.58 -14.07 -0.17
CA ILE A 175 -9.76 -12.71 0.32
C ILE A 175 -10.21 -12.78 1.76
N ALA A 176 -9.41 -12.20 2.67
CA ALA A 176 -9.82 -12.00 4.05
C ALA A 176 -10.68 -10.74 4.13
N LEU A 177 -11.78 -10.79 4.88
CA LEU A 177 -12.62 -9.65 5.20
C LEU A 177 -12.47 -9.32 6.69
N CYS A 178 -12.05 -8.08 6.97
CA CYS A 178 -11.90 -7.55 8.31
C CYS A 178 -12.87 -6.38 8.52
N LYS A 179 -13.39 -6.24 9.75
CA LYS A 179 -14.31 -5.17 10.15
C LYS A 179 -13.66 -4.28 11.19
#